data_b3547844851d6897bb4c3f297de8c903
#
_entry.id   b3547844851d6897bb4c3f297de8c903
#
_cell.length_a   1.000
_cell.length_b   1.000
_cell.length_c   1.000
_cell.angle_alpha   90.00
_cell.angle_beta   90.00
_cell.angle_gamma   90.00
#
_symmetry.space_group_name_H-M   'P 1'
#
loop_
_entity.id
_entity.type
_entity.pdbx_description
1 polymer ?
#
loop_
_entity_poly.entity_id
_entity_poly.type
_entity_poly.pdbx_seq_one_letter_code
_entity_poly.pdbx_strand_id
1 'polypeptide(L)'
;MKDRIRQGVRGAAAALVSMTIYAIALGCYIALMLLVISMEEGGDNLTAGTTNLTQAIVLLSEGSGFSADSFTLTITPLLLTVLLIWLIATCIARFKAFAVHSYVVGLVVWLAINAVFASSVQVSLSLVDEQWMILLKSAATFTVAYLGAALPQSSRVKAAIAWMREQVSEQVVRCLKSGVILAFTILAINLLIGLITVITWTVRNHAAVVSVFELSGMENGSRILTTLAMLIWLPNLMLWAISWLFGAGFSIGELANFTLWMGQSNGLPAVPAFGILPEPIADNLWRTVMLEIPLGIDCIAGLLMIILPQGFACRPLNIRDASKRGSVLASLIYAAGSFCLSAMLTSLIATLLFAISNGSLGQHRLAHVGVDVMASTRAVGHPMAWGLAVAWLIAIVGTALVFSIGWIIERVKASRTTSRQTVNPRQTRSDVNVQQSQESKE
;
A
#
# COMPACT_ATOMS: atom_id res chain seq x y z
N MET A 1 -39.90 14.75 -2.21
CA MET A 1 -39.12 15.98 -2.45
C MET A 1 -38.31 16.40 -1.21
N LYS A 2 -38.93 16.47 -0.02
CA LYS A 2 -38.24 16.86 1.25
C LYS A 2 -37.02 16.01 1.60
N ASP A 3 -37.06 14.69 1.40
CA ASP A 3 -35.90 13.81 1.71
C ASP A 3 -34.71 14.01 0.77
N ARG A 4 -34.96 14.31 -0.50
CA ARG A 4 -33.88 14.62 -1.46
C ARG A 4 -33.18 15.92 -1.09
N ILE A 5 -33.95 16.97 -0.74
CA ILE A 5 -33.41 18.25 -0.29
C ILE A 5 -32.59 18.05 1.00
N ARG A 6 -33.11 17.30 1.98
CA ARG A 6 -32.41 17.00 3.22
C ARG A 6 -31.10 16.25 3.00
N GLN A 7 -31.09 15.30 2.08
CA GLN A 7 -29.86 14.58 1.71
C GLN A 7 -28.87 15.50 0.97
N GLY A 8 -29.33 16.37 0.07
CA GLY A 8 -28.47 17.38 -0.57
C GLY A 8 -27.80 18.31 0.44
N VAL A 9 -28.57 18.83 1.41
CA VAL A 9 -28.04 19.68 2.48
C VAL A 9 -26.98 18.97 3.32
N ARG A 10 -27.15 17.68 3.60
CA ARG A 10 -26.14 16.89 4.31
C ARG A 10 -24.84 16.73 3.51
N GLY A 11 -24.95 16.54 2.19
CA GLY A 11 -23.78 16.49 1.31
C GLY A 11 -23.04 17.83 1.25
N ALA A 12 -23.77 18.93 1.09
CA ALA A 12 -23.21 20.28 1.14
C ALA A 12 -22.53 20.56 2.49
N ALA A 13 -23.20 20.23 3.61
CA ALA A 13 -22.64 20.42 4.94
C ALA A 13 -21.37 19.60 5.15
N ALA A 14 -21.32 18.34 4.67
CA ALA A 14 -20.12 17.53 4.75
C ALA A 14 -18.95 18.15 3.97
N ALA A 15 -19.18 18.64 2.75
CA ALA A 15 -18.18 19.31 1.93
C ALA A 15 -17.69 20.61 2.58
N LEU A 16 -18.61 21.50 3.00
CA LEU A 16 -18.26 22.76 3.64
C LEU A 16 -17.48 22.58 4.93
N VAL A 17 -17.96 21.71 5.82
CA VAL A 17 -17.31 21.48 7.13
C VAL A 17 -15.94 20.87 6.97
N SER A 18 -15.78 19.87 6.09
CA SER A 18 -14.47 19.28 5.85
C SER A 18 -13.47 20.28 5.27
N MET A 19 -13.86 21.08 4.28
CA MET A 19 -12.99 22.12 3.72
C MET A 19 -12.63 23.19 4.76
N THR A 20 -13.62 23.65 5.53
CA THR A 20 -13.39 24.66 6.57
C THR A 20 -12.42 24.18 7.64
N ILE A 21 -12.61 22.97 8.17
CA ILE A 21 -11.70 22.38 9.18
C ILE A 21 -10.30 22.26 8.59
N TYR A 22 -10.20 21.74 7.36
CA TYR A 22 -8.90 21.53 6.72
C TYR A 22 -8.17 22.85 6.44
N ALA A 23 -8.85 23.82 5.85
CA ALA A 23 -8.29 25.13 5.55
C ALA A 23 -7.89 25.92 6.80
N ILE A 24 -8.69 25.87 7.87
CA ILE A 24 -8.36 26.53 9.15
C ILE A 24 -7.13 25.87 9.78
N ALA A 25 -7.11 24.54 9.90
CA ALA A 25 -5.98 23.83 10.51
C ALA A 25 -4.66 24.10 9.76
N LEU A 26 -4.70 24.02 8.43
CA LEU A 26 -3.56 24.31 7.59
C LEU A 26 -3.16 25.79 7.64
N GLY A 27 -4.14 26.69 7.57
CA GLY A 27 -3.91 28.13 7.63
C GLY A 27 -3.31 28.59 8.95
N CYS A 28 -3.79 28.05 10.08
CA CYS A 28 -3.18 28.32 11.40
C CYS A 28 -1.73 27.85 11.46
N TYR A 29 -1.42 26.67 10.92
CA TYR A 29 -0.07 26.16 10.86
C TYR A 29 0.85 27.05 9.99
N ILE A 30 0.40 27.42 8.80
CA ILE A 30 1.15 28.29 7.88
C ILE A 30 1.34 29.68 8.48
N ALA A 31 0.31 30.24 9.10
CA ALA A 31 0.41 31.54 9.80
C ALA A 31 1.47 31.50 10.92
N LEU A 32 1.46 30.43 11.72
CA LEU A 32 2.45 30.25 12.77
C LEU A 32 3.88 30.11 12.20
N MET A 33 4.04 29.34 11.14
CA MET A 33 5.32 29.14 10.47
C MET A 33 5.87 30.46 9.91
N LEU A 34 5.05 31.22 9.18
CA LEU A 34 5.44 32.51 8.61
C LEU A 34 5.73 33.56 9.70
N LEU A 35 4.98 33.55 10.80
CA LEU A 35 5.21 34.42 11.95
C LEU A 35 6.58 34.13 12.60
N VAL A 36 6.89 32.86 12.84
CA VAL A 36 8.16 32.47 13.48
C VAL A 36 9.34 32.82 12.56
N ILE A 37 9.26 32.52 11.26
CA ILE A 37 10.30 32.88 10.28
C ILE A 37 10.49 34.40 10.26
N SER A 38 9.42 35.17 10.16
CA SER A 38 9.48 36.66 10.17
C SER A 38 10.12 37.21 11.46
N MET A 39 9.87 36.57 12.61
CA MET A 39 10.50 36.98 13.89
C MET A 39 11.98 36.62 13.95
N GLU A 40 12.39 35.49 13.43
CA GLU A 40 13.79 35.04 13.44
C GLU A 40 14.63 35.80 12.40
N GLU A 41 14.10 36.10 11.26
CA GLU A 41 14.81 36.87 10.20
C GLU A 41 14.84 38.39 10.48
N GLY A 42 14.02 38.89 11.40
CA GLY A 42 13.90 40.33 11.72
C GLY A 42 13.41 41.18 10.54
N GLY A 43 12.73 40.56 9.58
CA GLY A 43 12.27 41.15 8.34
C GLY A 43 10.82 41.61 8.37
N ASP A 44 10.26 41.84 7.17
CA ASP A 44 8.88 42.24 6.96
C ASP A 44 7.89 41.12 7.40
N ASN A 45 6.67 41.54 7.74
CA ASN A 45 5.63 40.62 8.18
C ASN A 45 5.13 39.75 7.01
N LEU A 46 5.60 38.49 6.96
CA LEU A 46 5.23 37.52 5.92
C LEU A 46 3.80 36.96 6.08
N THR A 47 3.13 37.25 7.19
CA THR A 47 1.79 36.69 7.47
C THR A 47 0.69 37.18 6.53
N ALA A 48 0.92 38.28 5.80
CA ALA A 48 0.00 38.77 4.77
C ALA A 48 -0.24 37.74 3.65
N GLY A 49 0.76 36.88 3.35
CA GLY A 49 0.67 35.80 2.35
C GLY A 49 -0.04 34.53 2.83
N THR A 50 -0.41 34.43 4.11
CA THR A 50 -0.95 33.20 4.72
C THR A 50 -2.16 32.65 3.95
N THR A 51 -3.12 33.51 3.56
CA THR A 51 -4.36 33.07 2.89
C THR A 51 -4.07 32.46 1.53
N ASN A 52 -3.26 33.13 0.70
CA ASN A 52 -2.94 32.67 -0.64
C ASN A 52 -2.12 31.38 -0.61
N LEU A 53 -1.14 31.28 0.31
CA LEU A 53 -0.34 30.09 0.49
C LEU A 53 -1.16 28.92 1.01
N THR A 54 -2.11 29.17 1.94
CA THR A 54 -3.04 28.13 2.43
C THR A 54 -3.88 27.58 1.29
N GLN A 55 -4.47 28.43 0.46
CA GLN A 55 -5.28 28.02 -0.69
C GLN A 55 -4.43 27.23 -1.70
N ALA A 56 -3.21 27.69 -2.00
CA ALA A 56 -2.28 27.00 -2.89
C ALA A 56 -1.92 25.59 -2.37
N ILE A 57 -1.66 25.45 -1.06
CA ILE A 57 -1.34 24.14 -0.46
C ILE A 57 -2.57 23.23 -0.37
N VAL A 58 -3.79 23.78 -0.19
CA VAL A 58 -5.03 23.00 -0.32
C VAL A 58 -5.13 22.40 -1.72
N LEU A 59 -4.96 23.21 -2.77
CA LEU A 59 -4.96 22.74 -4.16
C LEU A 59 -3.84 21.74 -4.43
N LEU A 60 -2.64 21.97 -3.88
CA LEU A 60 -1.50 21.05 -3.98
C LEU A 60 -1.81 19.70 -3.33
N SER A 61 -2.52 19.68 -2.20
CA SER A 61 -2.94 18.44 -1.54
C SER A 61 -3.95 17.61 -2.35
N GLU A 62 -4.62 18.25 -3.30
CA GLU A 62 -5.48 17.59 -4.29
C GLU A 62 -4.73 17.25 -5.60
N GLY A 63 -3.43 17.55 -5.69
CA GLY A 63 -2.57 17.24 -6.81
C GLY A 63 -2.38 18.38 -7.81
N SER A 64 -2.80 19.61 -7.49
CA SER A 64 -2.62 20.77 -8.38
C SER A 64 -1.46 21.63 -7.92
N GLY A 65 -0.42 21.72 -8.76
CA GLY A 65 0.78 22.46 -8.47
C GLY A 65 0.66 23.97 -8.65
N PHE A 66 1.59 24.72 -8.04
CA PHE A 66 1.71 26.17 -8.21
C PHE A 66 3.16 26.56 -8.47
N SER A 67 3.33 27.73 -9.08
CA SER A 67 4.64 28.34 -9.34
C SER A 67 4.67 29.75 -8.73
N ALA A 68 5.75 30.04 -8.03
CA ALA A 68 6.18 31.38 -7.68
C ALA A 68 7.37 31.76 -8.57
N ASP A 69 7.75 33.04 -8.59
CA ASP A 69 8.75 33.59 -9.52
C ASP A 69 10.02 32.73 -9.68
N SER A 70 10.50 32.12 -8.60
CA SER A 70 11.76 31.38 -8.56
C SER A 70 11.61 29.85 -8.50
N PHE A 71 10.44 29.32 -8.17
CA PHE A 71 10.25 27.88 -8.00
C PHE A 71 8.86 27.40 -8.46
N THR A 72 8.78 26.15 -8.85
CA THR A 72 7.52 25.46 -9.19
C THR A 72 7.39 24.23 -8.33
N LEU A 73 6.26 24.08 -7.63
CA LEU A 73 5.99 22.95 -6.76
C LEU A 73 4.78 22.18 -7.26
N THR A 74 5.00 20.97 -7.75
CA THR A 74 3.92 20.06 -8.16
C THR A 74 3.94 18.73 -7.42
N ILE A 75 4.93 18.45 -6.58
CA ILE A 75 4.98 17.22 -5.78
C ILE A 75 3.85 17.25 -4.76
N THR A 76 2.84 16.44 -5.00
CA THR A 76 1.69 16.32 -4.10
C THR A 76 2.13 15.79 -2.74
N PRO A 77 1.85 16.48 -1.62
CA PRO A 77 2.15 16.00 -0.28
C PRO A 77 1.17 14.91 0.13
N LEU A 78 1.51 13.65 -0.14
CA LEU A 78 0.60 12.51 -0.01
C LEU A 78 0.01 12.35 1.40
N LEU A 79 0.72 12.76 2.47
CA LEU A 79 0.15 12.73 3.81
C LEU A 79 -1.05 13.68 3.94
N LEU A 80 -0.94 14.89 3.39
CA LEU A 80 -2.05 15.85 3.38
C LEU A 80 -3.22 15.34 2.55
N THR A 81 -2.95 14.72 1.39
CA THR A 81 -3.98 14.10 0.54
C THR A 81 -4.74 13.01 1.30
N VAL A 82 -4.02 12.12 1.99
CA VAL A 82 -4.63 11.04 2.78
C VAL A 82 -5.44 11.61 3.94
N LEU A 83 -4.92 12.60 4.66
CA LEU A 83 -5.64 13.27 5.74
C LEU A 83 -6.90 14.00 5.24
N LEU A 84 -6.82 14.64 4.07
CA LEU A 84 -7.98 15.30 3.44
C LEU A 84 -9.05 14.28 3.07
N ILE A 85 -8.68 13.18 2.39
CA ILE A 85 -9.60 12.10 2.02
C ILE A 85 -10.25 11.51 3.28
N TRP A 86 -9.46 11.25 4.33
CA TRP A 86 -9.97 10.73 5.60
C TRP A 86 -10.93 11.70 6.29
N LEU A 87 -10.62 13.01 6.29
CA LEU A 87 -11.49 14.05 6.87
C LEU A 87 -12.82 14.14 6.13
N ILE A 88 -12.80 14.19 4.79
CA ILE A 88 -14.01 14.21 3.96
C ILE A 88 -14.85 12.96 4.23
N ALA A 89 -14.24 11.77 4.22
CA ALA A 89 -14.92 10.50 4.48
C ALA A 89 -15.56 10.47 5.88
N THR A 90 -14.87 11.01 6.89
CA THR A 90 -15.36 11.11 8.27
C THR A 90 -16.55 12.07 8.35
N CYS A 91 -16.50 13.22 7.68
CA CYS A 91 -17.61 14.17 7.61
C CYS A 91 -18.82 13.55 6.90
N ILE A 92 -18.65 12.87 5.77
CA ILE A 92 -19.73 12.15 5.06
C ILE A 92 -20.38 11.12 5.98
N ALA A 93 -19.59 10.34 6.72
CA ALA A 93 -20.09 9.36 7.68
C ALA A 93 -20.85 10.04 8.85
N ARG A 94 -20.33 11.12 9.40
CA ARG A 94 -20.92 11.86 10.50
C ARG A 94 -22.27 12.48 10.14
N PHE A 95 -22.37 13.06 8.96
CA PHE A 95 -23.62 13.65 8.45
C PHE A 95 -24.56 12.61 7.84
N LYS A 96 -24.15 11.33 7.75
CA LYS A 96 -24.90 10.24 7.10
C LYS A 96 -25.30 10.60 5.66
N ALA A 97 -24.38 11.20 4.92
CA ALA A 97 -24.58 11.71 3.57
C ALA A 97 -24.29 10.64 2.49
N PHE A 98 -24.93 9.46 2.59
CA PHE A 98 -24.63 8.30 1.73
C PHE A 98 -25.47 8.20 0.45
N ALA A 99 -26.41 9.12 0.24
CA ALA A 99 -27.28 9.10 -0.93
C ALA A 99 -26.62 9.75 -2.16
N VAL A 100 -26.95 9.29 -3.36
CA VAL A 100 -26.45 9.86 -4.61
C VAL A 100 -26.68 11.38 -4.70
N HIS A 101 -27.82 11.87 -4.19
CA HIS A 101 -28.09 13.33 -4.13
C HIS A 101 -27.10 14.07 -3.22
N SER A 102 -26.68 13.43 -2.12
CA SER A 102 -25.64 14.00 -1.24
C SER A 102 -24.30 14.07 -1.94
N TYR A 103 -23.96 13.06 -2.75
CA TYR A 103 -22.74 13.06 -3.56
C TYR A 103 -22.75 14.22 -4.56
N VAL A 104 -23.80 14.32 -5.38
CA VAL A 104 -23.86 15.34 -6.43
C VAL A 104 -23.80 16.76 -5.85
N VAL A 105 -24.62 17.06 -4.81
CA VAL A 105 -24.61 18.38 -4.19
C VAL A 105 -23.30 18.66 -3.45
N GLY A 106 -22.76 17.67 -2.73
CA GLY A 106 -21.46 17.79 -2.05
C GLY A 106 -20.33 18.03 -3.03
N LEU A 107 -20.30 17.30 -4.16
CA LEU A 107 -19.31 17.47 -5.22
C LEU A 107 -19.40 18.88 -5.84
N VAL A 108 -20.60 19.36 -6.17
CA VAL A 108 -20.79 20.72 -6.72
C VAL A 108 -20.27 21.78 -5.75
N VAL A 109 -20.58 21.66 -4.45
CA VAL A 109 -20.08 22.59 -3.43
C VAL A 109 -18.55 22.51 -3.32
N TRP A 110 -17.99 21.31 -3.32
CA TRP A 110 -16.54 21.09 -3.28
C TRP A 110 -15.82 21.74 -4.44
N LEU A 111 -16.32 21.52 -5.66
CA LEU A 111 -15.77 22.11 -6.88
C LEU A 111 -15.91 23.64 -6.90
N ALA A 112 -17.03 24.19 -6.41
CA ALA A 112 -17.23 25.63 -6.31
C ALA A 112 -16.20 26.28 -5.37
N ILE A 113 -15.92 25.67 -4.22
CA ILE A 113 -14.91 26.18 -3.29
C ILE A 113 -13.52 26.13 -3.93
N ASN A 114 -13.15 25.02 -4.57
CA ASN A 114 -11.85 24.87 -5.23
C ASN A 114 -11.70 25.83 -6.43
N ALA A 115 -12.78 26.12 -7.16
CA ALA A 115 -12.77 27.13 -8.21
C ALA A 115 -12.50 28.54 -7.66
N VAL A 116 -13.09 28.88 -6.50
CA VAL A 116 -12.82 30.14 -5.81
C VAL A 116 -11.38 30.20 -5.33
N PHE A 117 -10.84 29.12 -4.74
CA PHE A 117 -9.45 29.06 -4.32
C PHE A 117 -8.50 29.23 -5.51
N ALA A 118 -8.74 28.52 -6.62
CA ALA A 118 -7.93 28.64 -7.82
C ALA A 118 -7.92 30.08 -8.37
N SER A 119 -9.07 30.73 -8.43
CA SER A 119 -9.14 32.13 -8.90
C SER A 119 -8.47 33.12 -7.95
N SER A 120 -8.54 32.88 -6.63
CA SER A 120 -7.89 33.72 -5.62
C SER A 120 -6.36 33.59 -5.66
N VAL A 121 -5.85 32.35 -5.79
CA VAL A 121 -4.40 32.08 -5.85
C VAL A 121 -3.76 32.69 -7.10
N GLN A 122 -4.42 32.68 -8.24
CA GLN A 122 -3.91 33.23 -9.51
C GLN A 122 -3.60 34.73 -9.47
N VAL A 123 -4.05 35.45 -8.45
CA VAL A 123 -3.72 36.87 -8.27
C VAL A 123 -2.28 37.07 -7.79
N SER A 124 -1.72 36.12 -7.02
CA SER A 124 -0.40 36.24 -6.39
C SER A 124 0.58 35.14 -6.79
N LEU A 125 0.09 33.98 -7.20
CA LEU A 125 0.86 32.81 -7.61
C LEU A 125 0.30 32.28 -8.93
N SER A 126 1.15 31.80 -9.84
CA SER A 126 0.68 31.11 -11.05
C SER A 126 0.37 29.65 -10.74
N LEU A 127 -0.79 29.16 -11.18
CA LEU A 127 -1.13 27.74 -11.13
C LEU A 127 -0.54 27.03 -12.35
N VAL A 128 0.02 25.86 -12.13
CA VAL A 128 0.64 25.03 -13.20
C VAL A 128 -0.44 24.38 -14.05
N ASP A 129 -1.50 23.93 -13.41
CA ASP A 129 -2.60 23.24 -14.10
C ASP A 129 -3.66 24.23 -14.62
N GLU A 130 -4.28 23.89 -15.73
CA GLU A 130 -5.47 24.59 -16.22
C GLU A 130 -6.66 24.37 -15.28
N GLN A 131 -7.55 25.32 -15.20
CA GLN A 131 -8.68 25.30 -14.25
C GLN A 131 -9.54 24.03 -14.33
N TRP A 132 -9.77 23.49 -15.53
CA TRP A 132 -10.51 22.24 -15.68
C TRP A 132 -9.79 21.05 -15.10
N MET A 133 -8.44 21.01 -15.18
CA MET A 133 -7.61 19.96 -14.61
C MET A 133 -7.64 20.00 -13.08
N ILE A 134 -7.57 21.20 -12.50
CA ILE A 134 -7.71 21.42 -11.05
C ILE A 134 -9.04 20.85 -10.56
N LEU A 135 -10.14 21.20 -11.23
CA LEU A 135 -11.47 20.73 -10.87
C LEU A 135 -11.60 19.20 -11.05
N LEU A 136 -10.96 18.61 -12.06
CA LEU A 136 -10.95 17.16 -12.25
C LEU A 136 -10.22 16.45 -11.11
N LYS A 137 -9.04 16.93 -10.70
CA LYS A 137 -8.26 16.39 -9.59
C LYS A 137 -9.03 16.52 -8.26
N SER A 138 -9.64 17.69 -8.01
CA SER A 138 -10.51 17.92 -6.85
C SER A 138 -11.75 17.01 -6.84
N ALA A 139 -12.36 16.80 -8.00
CA ALA A 139 -13.48 15.86 -8.15
C ALA A 139 -13.05 14.42 -7.83
N ALA A 140 -11.86 14.00 -8.29
CA ALA A 140 -11.32 12.68 -8.02
C ALA A 140 -11.09 12.48 -6.50
N THR A 141 -10.47 13.44 -5.82
CA THR A 141 -10.23 13.43 -4.37
C THR A 141 -11.53 13.29 -3.57
N PHE A 142 -12.52 14.12 -3.87
CA PHE A 142 -13.83 14.04 -3.22
C PHE A 142 -14.55 12.72 -3.52
N THR A 143 -14.48 12.23 -4.76
CA THR A 143 -15.09 10.96 -5.17
C THR A 143 -14.47 9.78 -4.44
N VAL A 144 -13.14 9.70 -4.34
CA VAL A 144 -12.44 8.65 -3.61
C VAL A 144 -12.87 8.64 -2.13
N ALA A 145 -12.91 9.83 -1.49
CA ALA A 145 -13.35 9.96 -0.11
C ALA A 145 -14.82 9.52 0.06
N TYR A 146 -15.70 9.95 -0.87
CA TYR A 146 -17.11 9.58 -0.84
C TYR A 146 -17.32 8.07 -1.01
N LEU A 147 -16.63 7.45 -1.97
CA LEU A 147 -16.71 6.00 -2.20
C LEU A 147 -16.21 5.24 -0.97
N GLY A 148 -15.10 5.66 -0.37
CA GLY A 148 -14.58 5.05 0.85
C GLY A 148 -15.58 5.08 2.02
N ALA A 149 -16.35 6.15 2.18
CA ALA A 149 -17.36 6.30 3.22
C ALA A 149 -18.69 5.60 2.88
N ALA A 150 -19.15 5.70 1.62
CA ALA A 150 -20.51 5.29 1.21
C ALA A 150 -20.59 3.81 0.80
N LEU A 151 -19.57 3.24 0.15
CA LEU A 151 -19.60 1.86 -0.32
C LEU A 151 -19.87 0.83 0.80
N PRO A 152 -19.21 0.89 1.97
CA PRO A 152 -19.46 -0.06 3.05
C PRO A 152 -20.89 0.02 3.63
N GLN A 153 -21.54 1.19 3.50
CA GLN A 153 -22.89 1.44 4.03
C GLN A 153 -24.01 1.18 3.01
N SER A 154 -23.66 1.07 1.72
CA SER A 154 -24.63 0.89 0.64
C SER A 154 -25.32 -0.46 0.69
N SER A 155 -26.66 -0.46 0.83
CA SER A 155 -27.48 -1.68 0.72
C SER A 155 -27.36 -2.36 -0.65
N ARG A 156 -27.20 -1.55 -1.73
CA ARG A 156 -27.01 -2.10 -3.08
C ARG A 156 -25.69 -2.85 -3.22
N VAL A 157 -24.61 -2.32 -2.64
CA VAL A 157 -23.31 -3.00 -2.64
C VAL A 157 -23.38 -4.28 -1.81
N LYS A 158 -24.01 -4.24 -0.64
CA LYS A 158 -24.24 -5.44 0.20
C LYS A 158 -25.08 -6.48 -0.53
N ALA A 159 -26.16 -6.06 -1.21
CA ALA A 159 -27.00 -6.96 -2.02
C ALA A 159 -26.24 -7.54 -3.22
N ALA A 160 -25.43 -6.75 -3.92
CA ALA A 160 -24.61 -7.21 -5.03
C ALA A 160 -23.54 -8.22 -4.56
N ILE A 161 -22.92 -8.00 -3.40
CA ILE A 161 -21.97 -8.94 -2.80
C ILE A 161 -22.68 -10.24 -2.38
N ALA A 162 -23.89 -10.15 -1.80
CA ALA A 162 -24.69 -11.31 -1.43
C ALA A 162 -25.07 -12.12 -2.67
N TRP A 163 -25.58 -11.46 -3.70
CA TRP A 163 -25.92 -12.09 -4.98
C TRP A 163 -24.72 -12.78 -5.63
N MET A 164 -23.55 -12.10 -5.66
CA MET A 164 -22.31 -12.70 -6.17
C MET A 164 -21.91 -13.94 -5.36
N ARG A 165 -22.09 -13.93 -4.03
CA ARG A 165 -21.81 -15.10 -3.17
C ARG A 165 -22.73 -16.30 -3.44
N GLU A 166 -23.96 -16.04 -3.86
CA GLU A 166 -24.91 -17.12 -4.23
C GLU A 166 -24.58 -17.74 -5.58
N GLN A 167 -24.04 -16.95 -6.53
CA GLN A 167 -23.69 -17.41 -7.88
C GLN A 167 -22.30 -18.05 -7.97
N VAL A 168 -21.40 -17.73 -7.04
CA VAL A 168 -19.99 -18.11 -7.10
C VAL A 168 -19.67 -19.12 -5.99
N SER A 169 -18.91 -20.18 -6.32
CA SER A 169 -18.52 -21.18 -5.33
C SER A 169 -17.75 -20.57 -4.17
N GLU A 170 -17.93 -21.10 -2.95
CA GLU A 170 -17.22 -20.63 -1.76
C GLU A 170 -15.69 -20.59 -1.94
N GLN A 171 -15.15 -21.51 -2.74
CA GLN A 171 -13.71 -21.59 -3.01
C GLN A 171 -13.21 -20.39 -3.83
N VAL A 172 -13.99 -19.95 -4.83
CA VAL A 172 -13.66 -18.75 -5.62
C VAL A 172 -13.79 -17.49 -4.79
N VAL A 173 -14.83 -17.37 -3.96
CA VAL A 173 -14.97 -16.23 -3.02
C VAL A 173 -13.80 -16.18 -2.06
N ARG A 174 -13.35 -17.32 -1.54
CA ARG A 174 -12.17 -17.42 -0.69
C ARG A 174 -10.90 -17.02 -1.44
N CYS A 175 -10.72 -17.47 -2.68
CA CYS A 175 -9.61 -17.09 -3.56
C CYS A 175 -9.54 -15.57 -3.74
N LEU A 176 -10.64 -14.92 -4.12
CA LEU A 176 -10.71 -13.46 -4.30
C LEU A 176 -10.41 -12.73 -2.99
N LYS A 177 -11.05 -13.13 -1.90
CA LYS A 177 -10.83 -12.50 -0.58
C LYS A 177 -9.38 -12.63 -0.13
N SER A 178 -8.80 -13.83 -0.24
CA SER A 178 -7.41 -14.09 0.15
C SER A 178 -6.43 -13.32 -0.74
N GLY A 179 -6.68 -13.23 -2.05
CA GLY A 179 -5.85 -12.45 -2.97
C GLY A 179 -5.84 -10.96 -2.64
N VAL A 180 -7.01 -10.39 -2.34
CA VAL A 180 -7.12 -8.98 -1.94
C VAL A 180 -6.43 -8.74 -0.59
N ILE A 181 -6.67 -9.59 0.41
CA ILE A 181 -6.01 -9.46 1.72
C ILE A 181 -4.49 -9.54 1.58
N LEU A 182 -3.99 -10.51 0.81
CA LEU A 182 -2.57 -10.69 0.57
C LEU A 182 -1.96 -9.46 -0.13
N ALA A 183 -2.63 -8.91 -1.14
CA ALA A 183 -2.19 -7.70 -1.84
C ALA A 183 -2.01 -6.51 -0.89
N PHE A 184 -3.01 -6.23 -0.06
CA PHE A 184 -2.93 -5.14 0.92
C PHE A 184 -1.92 -5.42 2.04
N THR A 185 -1.74 -6.68 2.43
CA THR A 185 -0.73 -7.07 3.41
C THR A 185 0.69 -6.82 2.86
N ILE A 186 0.98 -7.26 1.63
CA ILE A 186 2.27 -7.03 0.98
C ILE A 186 2.52 -5.52 0.80
N LEU A 187 1.51 -4.77 0.36
CA LEU A 187 1.63 -3.32 0.21
C LEU A 187 1.93 -2.64 1.55
N ALA A 188 1.24 -3.03 2.63
CA ALA A 188 1.48 -2.49 3.97
C ALA A 188 2.89 -2.82 4.48
N ILE A 189 3.39 -4.04 4.23
CA ILE A 189 4.75 -4.44 4.59
C ILE A 189 5.77 -3.61 3.80
N ASN A 190 5.58 -3.42 2.49
CA ASN A 190 6.46 -2.59 1.67
C ASN A 190 6.49 -1.14 2.16
N LEU A 191 5.33 -0.55 2.50
CA LEU A 191 5.29 0.79 3.08
C LEU A 191 6.00 0.87 4.43
N LEU A 192 5.87 -0.16 5.27
CA LEU A 192 6.59 -0.24 6.53
C LEU A 192 8.12 -0.33 6.31
N ILE A 193 8.57 -1.11 5.34
CA ILE A 193 9.98 -1.19 4.93
C ILE A 193 10.45 0.18 4.44
N GLY A 194 9.67 0.86 3.60
CA GLY A 194 9.96 2.23 3.17
C GLY A 194 10.12 3.20 4.33
N LEU A 195 9.21 3.14 5.32
CA LEU A 195 9.29 3.95 6.53
C LEU A 195 10.56 3.67 7.34
N ILE A 196 10.89 2.41 7.58
CA ILE A 196 12.10 2.00 8.30
C ILE A 196 13.34 2.50 7.56
N THR A 197 13.35 2.44 6.22
CA THR A 197 14.45 2.93 5.39
C THR A 197 14.61 4.44 5.52
N VAL A 198 13.52 5.22 5.46
CA VAL A 198 13.58 6.69 5.66
C VAL A 198 14.07 7.04 7.06
N ILE A 199 13.61 6.34 8.11
CA ILE A 199 14.10 6.54 9.47
C ILE A 199 15.61 6.25 9.54
N THR A 200 16.06 5.17 8.91
CA THR A 200 17.49 4.80 8.88
C THR A 200 18.31 5.87 8.17
N TRP A 201 17.85 6.42 7.05
CA TRP A 201 18.52 7.55 6.36
C TRP A 201 18.60 8.78 7.28
N THR A 202 17.48 9.13 7.93
CA THR A 202 17.43 10.30 8.83
C THR A 202 18.41 10.17 9.99
N VAL A 203 18.51 8.99 10.60
CA VAL A 203 19.42 8.72 11.71
C VAL A 203 20.89 8.74 11.26
N ARG A 204 21.20 8.13 10.12
CA ARG A 204 22.57 8.08 9.59
C ARG A 204 23.08 9.43 9.12
N ASN A 205 22.23 10.21 8.46
CA ASN A 205 22.58 11.48 7.84
C ASN A 205 22.20 12.70 8.69
N HIS A 206 21.95 12.49 9.97
CA HIS A 206 21.51 13.56 10.87
C HIS A 206 22.45 14.77 10.89
N ALA A 207 23.77 14.56 10.83
CA ALA A 207 24.75 15.64 10.77
C ALA A 207 24.59 16.50 9.49
N ALA A 208 24.31 15.88 8.34
CA ALA A 208 24.04 16.60 7.10
C ALA A 208 22.74 17.41 7.19
N VAL A 209 21.69 16.88 7.83
CA VAL A 209 20.45 17.62 8.06
C VAL A 209 20.70 18.86 8.92
N VAL A 210 21.46 18.73 10.01
CA VAL A 210 21.82 19.85 10.89
C VAL A 210 22.60 20.90 10.13
N SER A 211 23.61 20.51 9.33
CA SER A 211 24.38 21.45 8.53
C SER A 211 23.56 22.22 7.51
N VAL A 212 22.55 21.59 6.89
CA VAL A 212 21.64 22.28 5.97
C VAL A 212 20.77 23.30 6.71
N PHE A 213 20.29 23.00 7.92
CA PHE A 213 19.57 23.96 8.74
C PHE A 213 20.44 25.16 9.14
N GLU A 214 21.72 24.93 9.46
CA GLU A 214 22.69 25.98 9.77
C GLU A 214 22.98 26.86 8.55
N LEU A 215 23.19 26.26 7.38
CA LEU A 215 23.38 26.97 6.10
C LEU A 215 22.17 27.85 5.73
N SER A 216 20.98 27.42 6.11
CA SER A 216 19.73 28.16 5.87
C SER A 216 19.48 29.25 6.90
N GLY A 217 20.33 29.41 7.91
CA GLY A 217 20.19 30.42 8.99
C GLY A 217 18.97 30.20 9.90
N MET A 218 18.36 29.02 9.88
CA MET A 218 17.18 28.72 10.68
C MET A 218 17.52 28.54 12.15
N GLU A 219 16.76 29.20 13.03
CA GLU A 219 16.82 29.03 14.47
C GLU A 219 15.94 27.85 14.94
N ASN A 220 15.86 27.61 16.26
CA ASN A 220 15.17 26.44 16.81
C ASN A 220 13.67 26.41 16.46
N GLY A 221 13.00 27.53 16.42
CA GLY A 221 11.58 27.64 16.12
C GLY A 221 11.26 27.25 14.68
N SER A 222 11.95 27.86 13.73
CA SER A 222 11.81 27.56 12.30
C SER A 222 12.26 26.15 11.96
N ARG A 223 13.32 25.60 12.61
CA ARG A 223 13.76 24.20 12.43
C ARG A 223 12.66 23.21 12.79
N ILE A 224 12.00 23.39 13.93
CA ILE A 224 10.90 22.49 14.38
C ILE A 224 9.73 22.56 13.39
N LEU A 225 9.28 23.76 13.05
CA LEU A 225 8.15 23.94 12.13
C LEU A 225 8.49 23.41 10.73
N THR A 226 9.68 23.69 10.21
CA THR A 226 10.12 23.16 8.90
C THR A 226 10.20 21.63 8.92
N THR A 227 10.69 21.03 10.01
CA THR A 227 10.69 19.56 10.15
C THR A 227 9.27 19.00 10.12
N LEU A 228 8.32 19.62 10.81
CA LEU A 228 6.91 19.21 10.74
C LEU A 228 6.31 19.40 9.34
N ALA A 229 6.66 20.49 8.65
CA ALA A 229 6.26 20.72 7.26
C ALA A 229 6.77 19.61 6.33
N MET A 230 8.01 19.15 6.52
CA MET A 230 8.57 18.06 5.69
C MET A 230 7.86 16.72 5.90
N LEU A 231 7.30 16.46 7.09
CA LEU A 231 6.57 15.22 7.34
C LEU A 231 5.35 15.03 6.41
N ILE A 232 4.82 16.11 5.82
CA ILE A 232 3.71 16.00 4.87
C ILE A 232 4.09 15.23 3.59
N TRP A 233 5.39 15.18 3.23
CA TRP A 233 5.93 14.39 2.13
C TRP A 233 6.50 13.03 2.58
N LEU A 234 6.36 12.65 3.85
CA LEU A 234 6.87 11.36 4.35
C LEU A 234 6.39 10.16 3.51
N PRO A 235 5.10 10.04 3.10
CA PRO A 235 4.69 8.93 2.24
C PRO A 235 5.37 8.93 0.86
N ASN A 236 5.66 10.11 0.29
CA ASN A 236 6.43 10.21 -0.95
C ASN A 236 7.84 9.66 -0.76
N LEU A 237 8.53 10.08 0.32
CA LEU A 237 9.85 9.56 0.67
C LEU A 237 9.84 8.06 0.94
N MET A 238 8.79 7.52 1.57
CA MET A 238 8.64 6.07 1.77
C MET A 238 8.58 5.33 0.43
N LEU A 239 7.84 5.85 -0.55
CA LEU A 239 7.75 5.26 -1.89
C LEU A 239 9.09 5.36 -2.63
N TRP A 240 9.80 6.48 -2.54
CA TRP A 240 11.13 6.63 -3.12
C TRP A 240 12.16 5.72 -2.44
N ALA A 241 12.05 5.53 -1.12
CA ALA A 241 12.89 4.60 -0.38
C ALA A 241 12.65 3.14 -0.78
N ILE A 242 11.40 2.73 -1.03
CA ILE A 242 11.07 1.41 -1.58
C ILE A 242 11.72 1.24 -2.96
N SER A 243 11.58 2.23 -3.84
CA SER A 243 12.18 2.20 -5.17
C SER A 243 13.70 2.08 -5.12
N TRP A 244 14.34 2.84 -4.22
CA TRP A 244 15.78 2.79 -4.00
C TRP A 244 16.23 1.43 -3.46
N LEU A 245 15.56 0.92 -2.43
CA LEU A 245 15.91 -0.33 -1.76
C LEU A 245 15.79 -1.53 -2.69
N PHE A 246 14.79 -1.52 -3.57
CA PHE A 246 14.53 -2.61 -4.52
C PHE A 246 15.26 -2.43 -5.87
N GLY A 247 16.17 -1.45 -5.95
CA GLY A 247 17.14 -1.31 -7.02
C GLY A 247 16.75 -0.41 -8.19
N ALA A 248 15.53 0.13 -8.25
CA ALA A 248 15.14 1.06 -9.31
C ALA A 248 15.71 2.47 -9.09
N GLY A 249 15.80 2.92 -7.83
CA GLY A 249 16.31 4.25 -7.48
C GLY A 249 15.28 5.37 -7.65
N PHE A 250 15.71 6.61 -7.41
CA PHE A 250 14.95 7.83 -7.64
C PHE A 250 15.87 8.97 -8.05
N SER A 251 15.32 10.02 -8.67
CA SER A 251 16.06 11.18 -9.14
C SER A 251 15.48 12.48 -8.58
N ILE A 252 16.34 13.46 -8.38
CA ILE A 252 15.96 14.83 -8.08
C ILE A 252 16.37 15.69 -9.27
N GLY A 253 15.51 15.69 -10.27
CA GLY A 253 15.78 16.35 -11.54
C GLY A 253 17.00 15.76 -12.25
N GLU A 254 17.74 16.64 -12.89
CA GLU A 254 19.04 16.33 -13.49
C GLU A 254 20.21 16.49 -12.49
N LEU A 255 19.91 17.00 -11.29
CA LEU A 255 20.94 17.35 -10.31
C LEU A 255 21.40 16.15 -9.49
N ALA A 256 20.55 15.18 -9.25
CA ALA A 256 20.90 14.04 -8.42
C ALA A 256 20.18 12.77 -8.83
N ASN A 257 20.90 11.64 -8.77
CA ASN A 257 20.37 10.31 -8.98
C ASN A 257 20.86 9.40 -7.86
N PHE A 258 19.92 8.75 -7.20
CA PHE A 258 20.16 7.87 -6.06
C PHE A 258 19.72 6.45 -6.39
N THR A 259 20.70 5.54 -6.46
CA THR A 259 20.51 4.10 -6.59
C THR A 259 21.30 3.40 -5.50
N LEU A 260 21.18 2.09 -5.37
CA LEU A 260 22.02 1.30 -4.47
C LEU A 260 23.52 1.37 -4.82
N TRP A 261 23.83 1.68 -6.10
CA TRP A 261 25.20 1.70 -6.65
C TRP A 261 25.80 3.10 -6.75
N MET A 262 24.97 4.11 -6.96
CA MET A 262 25.38 5.49 -7.20
C MET A 262 24.58 6.47 -6.36
N GLY A 263 25.26 7.45 -5.81
CA GLY A 263 24.69 8.64 -5.18
C GLY A 263 25.39 9.86 -5.74
N GLN A 264 24.99 10.32 -6.94
CA GLN A 264 25.52 11.54 -7.53
C GLN A 264 24.62 12.71 -7.15
N SER A 265 25.20 13.77 -6.59
CA SER A 265 24.50 15.02 -6.34
C SER A 265 25.38 16.20 -6.77
N ASN A 266 24.86 17.06 -7.64
CA ASN A 266 25.53 18.23 -8.15
C ASN A 266 24.74 19.49 -7.79
N GLY A 267 25.08 20.10 -6.62
CA GLY A 267 24.51 21.40 -6.25
C GLY A 267 23.01 21.38 -5.95
N LEU A 268 22.58 20.44 -5.11
CA LEU A 268 21.20 20.44 -4.61
C LEU A 268 20.92 21.72 -3.81
N PRO A 269 19.70 22.29 -3.91
CA PRO A 269 19.29 23.40 -3.07
C PRO A 269 19.41 23.04 -1.58
N ALA A 270 19.67 24.04 -0.74
CA ALA A 270 19.78 23.87 0.72
C ALA A 270 18.39 23.66 1.35
N VAL A 271 17.70 22.60 0.93
CA VAL A 271 16.42 22.15 1.52
C VAL A 271 16.75 21.05 2.52
N PRO A 272 16.36 21.17 3.80
CA PRO A 272 16.71 20.20 4.84
C PRO A 272 16.27 18.76 4.54
N ALA A 273 15.18 18.57 3.76
CA ALA A 273 14.77 17.27 3.27
C ALA A 273 15.84 16.57 2.40
N PHE A 274 16.73 17.32 1.74
CA PHE A 274 17.81 16.75 0.94
C PHE A 274 19.01 16.32 1.79
N GLY A 275 19.09 16.75 3.04
CA GLY A 275 20.08 16.24 3.98
C GLY A 275 19.86 14.79 4.40
N ILE A 276 18.64 14.24 4.19
CA ILE A 276 18.29 12.87 4.57
C ILE A 276 18.74 11.84 3.50
N LEU A 277 19.07 12.29 2.28
CA LEU A 277 19.23 11.43 1.10
C LEU A 277 20.30 10.33 1.30
N PRO A 278 20.09 9.13 0.71
CA PRO A 278 20.94 7.97 0.96
C PRO A 278 22.29 8.09 0.26
N GLU A 279 23.30 7.55 0.92
CA GLU A 279 24.57 7.23 0.29
C GLU A 279 24.51 5.85 -0.40
N PRO A 280 25.31 5.63 -1.47
CA PRO A 280 25.40 4.33 -2.11
C PRO A 280 25.98 3.28 -1.15
N ILE A 281 25.54 2.04 -1.29
CA ILE A 281 26.05 0.95 -0.47
C ILE A 281 27.33 0.42 -1.11
N ALA A 282 28.45 0.50 -0.39
CA ALA A 282 29.74 0.08 -0.91
C ALA A 282 29.85 -1.44 -1.05
N ASP A 283 29.29 -2.21 -0.13
CA ASP A 283 29.42 -3.66 -0.05
C ASP A 283 28.40 -4.39 -0.97
N ASN A 284 28.93 -5.26 -1.84
CA ASN A 284 28.14 -6.07 -2.77
C ASN A 284 27.22 -7.07 -2.06
N LEU A 285 27.64 -7.62 -0.93
CA LEU A 285 26.83 -8.59 -0.19
C LEU A 285 25.55 -7.93 0.33
N TRP A 286 25.69 -6.77 0.95
CA TRP A 286 24.53 -6.00 1.44
C TRP A 286 23.59 -5.54 0.32
N ARG A 287 24.14 -5.17 -0.85
CA ARG A 287 23.30 -4.85 -2.03
C ARG A 287 22.47 -6.06 -2.45
N THR A 288 23.10 -7.24 -2.56
CA THR A 288 22.39 -8.47 -2.93
C THR A 288 21.33 -8.81 -1.89
N VAL A 289 21.66 -8.75 -0.60
CA VAL A 289 20.68 -9.01 0.47
C VAL A 289 19.48 -8.07 0.36
N MET A 290 19.71 -6.79 0.13
CA MET A 290 18.60 -5.82 0.01
C MET A 290 17.71 -6.08 -1.20
N LEU A 291 18.26 -6.48 -2.32
CA LEU A 291 17.49 -6.83 -3.52
C LEU A 291 16.66 -8.12 -3.35
N GLU A 292 17.09 -9.03 -2.48
CA GLU A 292 16.38 -10.28 -2.20
C GLU A 292 15.33 -10.17 -1.06
N ILE A 293 15.34 -9.07 -0.30
CA ILE A 293 14.37 -8.82 0.78
C ILE A 293 12.91 -8.96 0.30
N PRO A 294 12.48 -8.32 -0.82
CA PRO A 294 11.09 -8.44 -1.28
C PRO A 294 10.70 -9.88 -1.57
N LEU A 295 11.55 -10.61 -2.30
CA LEU A 295 11.31 -12.02 -2.63
C LEU A 295 11.12 -12.88 -1.38
N GLY A 296 11.99 -12.72 -0.38
CA GLY A 296 11.91 -13.47 0.88
C GLY A 296 10.63 -13.18 1.67
N ILE A 297 10.27 -11.90 1.81
CA ILE A 297 9.07 -11.47 2.52
C ILE A 297 7.80 -11.98 1.81
N ASP A 298 7.74 -11.86 0.49
CA ASP A 298 6.59 -12.28 -0.29
C ASP A 298 6.44 -13.81 -0.31
N CYS A 299 7.56 -14.55 -0.29
CA CYS A 299 7.56 -15.99 -0.11
C CYS A 299 6.98 -16.38 1.25
N ILE A 300 7.39 -15.72 2.34
CA ILE A 300 6.87 -15.96 3.69
C ILE A 300 5.37 -15.60 3.74
N ALA A 301 4.98 -14.46 3.21
CA ALA A 301 3.57 -14.05 3.17
C ALA A 301 2.70 -15.04 2.40
N GLY A 302 3.18 -15.55 1.25
CA GLY A 302 2.53 -16.58 0.47
C GLY A 302 2.39 -17.90 1.24
N LEU A 303 3.43 -18.38 1.90
CA LEU A 303 3.38 -19.58 2.73
C LEU A 303 2.41 -19.44 3.88
N LEU A 304 2.42 -18.30 4.58
CA LEU A 304 1.47 -18.01 5.65
C LEU A 304 0.03 -18.01 5.13
N MET A 305 -0.23 -17.45 3.96
CA MET A 305 -1.55 -17.46 3.34
C MET A 305 -2.04 -18.88 3.00
N ILE A 306 -1.14 -19.79 2.62
CA ILE A 306 -1.50 -21.20 2.35
C ILE A 306 -1.83 -21.93 3.65
N ILE A 307 -1.04 -21.71 4.73
CA ILE A 307 -1.10 -22.50 5.97
C ILE A 307 -2.18 -21.98 6.93
N LEU A 308 -2.32 -20.64 7.06
CA LEU A 308 -3.18 -20.03 8.06
C LEU A 308 -4.69 -20.26 7.79
N PRO A 309 -5.52 -20.37 8.86
CA PRO A 309 -6.98 -20.55 8.73
C PRO A 309 -7.69 -19.40 8.01
N GLN A 310 -7.14 -18.19 8.10
CA GLN A 310 -7.66 -17.01 7.39
C GLN A 310 -7.47 -17.09 5.87
N GLY A 311 -6.50 -17.90 5.40
CA GLY A 311 -6.26 -18.19 3.99
C GLY A 311 -6.90 -19.48 3.54
N PHE A 312 -6.07 -20.40 3.05
CA PHE A 312 -6.54 -21.69 2.50
C PHE A 312 -6.57 -22.81 3.53
N ALA A 313 -6.00 -22.63 4.72
CA ALA A 313 -5.89 -23.64 5.78
C ALA A 313 -5.40 -25.00 5.25
N CYS A 314 -4.50 -24.97 4.27
CA CYS A 314 -3.97 -26.16 3.64
C CYS A 314 -3.09 -26.92 4.64
N ARG A 315 -3.54 -28.12 5.04
CA ARG A 315 -2.77 -29.02 5.90
C ARG A 315 -2.21 -30.17 5.06
N PRO A 316 -0.90 -30.19 4.78
CA PRO A 316 -0.29 -31.24 3.95
C PRO A 316 -0.59 -32.65 4.45
N LEU A 317 -0.73 -32.83 5.77
CA LEU A 317 -1.06 -34.13 6.39
C LEU A 317 -2.42 -34.67 5.96
N ASN A 318 -3.37 -33.84 5.59
CA ASN A 318 -4.71 -34.26 5.14
C ASN A 318 -4.68 -34.97 3.79
N ILE A 319 -3.59 -34.90 3.02
CA ILE A 319 -3.44 -35.59 1.73
C ILE A 319 -3.37 -37.12 1.90
N ARG A 320 -3.06 -37.61 3.10
CA ARG A 320 -3.07 -39.05 3.42
C ARG A 320 -4.48 -39.62 3.38
N ASP A 321 -5.49 -38.85 3.76
CA ASP A 321 -6.87 -39.26 3.72
C ASP A 321 -7.42 -39.15 2.28
N ALA A 322 -7.82 -40.27 1.69
CA ALA A 322 -8.32 -40.33 0.31
C ALA A 322 -9.53 -39.40 0.10
N SER A 323 -10.39 -39.22 1.10
CA SER A 323 -11.56 -38.32 1.07
C SER A 323 -11.18 -36.84 1.05
N LYS A 324 -10.01 -36.47 1.53
CA LYS A 324 -9.55 -35.06 1.65
C LYS A 324 -8.56 -34.64 0.56
N ARG A 325 -8.06 -35.60 -0.25
CA ARG A 325 -7.09 -35.30 -1.33
C ARG A 325 -7.58 -34.23 -2.30
N GLY A 326 -8.84 -34.37 -2.76
CA GLY A 326 -9.44 -33.41 -3.67
C GLY A 326 -9.50 -31.99 -3.09
N SER A 327 -9.79 -31.86 -1.80
CA SER A 327 -9.85 -30.53 -1.14
C SER A 327 -8.48 -29.90 -0.98
N VAL A 328 -7.41 -30.68 -0.72
CA VAL A 328 -6.04 -30.18 -0.64
C VAL A 328 -5.56 -29.70 -2.01
N LEU A 329 -5.78 -30.49 -3.07
CA LEU A 329 -5.41 -30.10 -4.43
C LEU A 329 -6.18 -28.84 -4.88
N ALA A 330 -7.48 -28.80 -4.64
CA ALA A 330 -8.29 -27.60 -4.93
C ALA A 330 -7.75 -26.37 -4.18
N SER A 331 -7.40 -26.51 -2.90
CA SER A 331 -6.82 -25.40 -2.11
C SER A 331 -5.52 -24.87 -2.71
N LEU A 332 -4.65 -25.73 -3.25
CA LEU A 332 -3.42 -25.32 -3.92
C LEU A 332 -3.67 -24.60 -5.25
N ILE A 333 -4.66 -25.07 -6.03
CA ILE A 333 -5.03 -24.40 -7.30
C ILE A 333 -5.62 -23.01 -7.02
N TYR A 334 -6.52 -22.90 -6.06
CA TYR A 334 -7.11 -21.61 -5.69
C TYR A 334 -6.10 -20.68 -5.02
N ALA A 335 -5.08 -21.21 -4.32
CA ALA A 335 -3.97 -20.43 -3.81
C ALA A 335 -3.16 -19.80 -4.96
N ALA A 336 -2.86 -20.54 -6.04
CA ALA A 336 -2.21 -19.97 -7.22
C ALA A 336 -3.03 -18.84 -7.83
N GLY A 337 -4.34 -19.02 -7.97
CA GLY A 337 -5.24 -17.97 -8.46
C GLY A 337 -5.23 -16.71 -7.57
N SER A 338 -5.21 -16.89 -6.24
CA SER A 338 -5.12 -15.76 -5.30
C SER A 338 -3.78 -15.05 -5.38
N PHE A 339 -2.68 -15.76 -5.64
CA PHE A 339 -1.36 -15.19 -5.81
C PHE A 339 -1.25 -14.35 -7.09
N CYS A 340 -1.79 -14.85 -8.21
CA CYS A 340 -1.88 -14.08 -9.45
C CYS A 340 -2.70 -12.79 -9.25
N LEU A 341 -3.86 -12.89 -8.58
CA LEU A 341 -4.69 -11.73 -8.26
C LEU A 341 -3.95 -10.73 -7.36
N SER A 342 -3.26 -11.22 -6.32
CA SER A 342 -2.48 -10.39 -5.41
C SER A 342 -1.36 -9.67 -6.15
N ALA A 343 -0.59 -10.37 -7.00
CA ALA A 343 0.48 -9.81 -7.79
C ALA A 343 -0.01 -8.71 -8.73
N MET A 344 -1.12 -8.96 -9.43
CA MET A 344 -1.74 -7.98 -10.33
C MET A 344 -2.21 -6.74 -9.56
N LEU A 345 -2.93 -6.93 -8.45
CA LEU A 345 -3.49 -5.83 -7.68
C LEU A 345 -2.40 -4.99 -7.00
N THR A 346 -1.39 -5.62 -6.40
CA THR A 346 -0.26 -4.92 -5.78
C THR A 346 0.53 -4.13 -6.81
N SER A 347 0.82 -4.71 -7.98
CA SER A 347 1.53 -4.01 -9.06
C SER A 347 0.74 -2.80 -9.57
N LEU A 348 -0.58 -2.93 -9.74
CA LEU A 348 -1.46 -1.84 -10.16
C LEU A 348 -1.48 -0.70 -9.13
N ILE A 349 -1.65 -1.02 -7.84
CA ILE A 349 -1.67 -0.03 -6.77
C ILE A 349 -0.29 0.63 -6.63
N ALA A 350 0.81 -0.15 -6.70
CA ALA A 350 2.16 0.36 -6.63
C ALA A 350 2.45 1.34 -7.79
N THR A 351 2.04 0.99 -9.02
CA THR A 351 2.17 1.90 -10.19
C THR A 351 1.47 3.23 -9.93
N LEU A 352 0.24 3.18 -9.42
CA LEU A 352 -0.51 4.39 -9.09
C LEU A 352 0.18 5.21 -8.00
N LEU A 353 0.63 4.56 -6.92
CA LEU A 353 1.33 5.23 -5.81
C LEU A 353 2.64 5.88 -6.27
N PHE A 354 3.45 5.19 -7.08
CA PHE A 354 4.66 5.76 -7.65
C PHE A 354 4.36 6.95 -8.57
N ALA A 355 3.33 6.84 -9.42
CA ALA A 355 2.95 7.91 -10.32
C ALA A 355 2.53 9.19 -9.56
N ILE A 356 1.72 9.06 -8.51
CA ILE A 356 1.27 10.22 -7.72
C ILE A 356 2.33 10.76 -6.74
N SER A 357 3.40 10.00 -6.47
CA SER A 357 4.50 10.46 -5.62
C SER A 357 5.49 11.39 -6.32
N ASN A 358 5.43 11.46 -7.65
CA ASN A 358 6.31 12.25 -8.50
C ASN A 358 5.78 13.67 -8.69
N GLY A 359 6.70 14.58 -9.08
CA GLY A 359 6.33 15.95 -9.41
C GLY A 359 7.54 16.78 -9.84
N SER A 360 7.47 18.09 -9.68
CA SER A 360 8.57 19.02 -9.94
C SER A 360 8.81 19.95 -8.75
N LEU A 361 10.05 20.35 -8.57
CA LEU A 361 10.50 21.38 -7.63
C LEU A 361 11.07 22.62 -8.33
N GLY A 362 10.96 22.69 -9.67
CA GLY A 362 11.45 23.78 -10.49
C GLY A 362 11.06 23.59 -11.94
N GLN A 363 11.35 24.61 -12.77
CA GLN A 363 10.97 24.62 -14.19
C GLN A 363 11.99 23.97 -15.12
N HIS A 364 13.27 23.89 -14.72
CA HIS A 364 14.37 23.41 -15.58
C HIS A 364 14.95 22.10 -15.03
N ARG A 365 16.11 22.20 -14.36
CA ARG A 365 16.84 21.02 -13.86
C ARG A 365 16.11 20.22 -12.80
N LEU A 366 15.09 20.79 -12.14
CA LEU A 366 14.25 20.16 -11.14
C LEU A 366 12.84 19.85 -11.64
N ALA A 367 12.66 19.78 -12.97
CA ALA A 367 11.35 19.54 -13.60
C ALA A 367 10.79 18.14 -13.32
N HIS A 368 11.64 17.17 -13.04
CA HIS A 368 11.22 15.80 -12.73
C HIS A 368 11.88 15.31 -11.44
N VAL A 369 11.09 15.18 -10.38
CA VAL A 369 11.56 14.69 -9.08
C VAL A 369 10.72 13.48 -8.69
N GLY A 370 11.38 12.40 -8.34
CA GLY A 370 10.76 11.16 -7.92
C GLY A 370 11.35 9.92 -8.55
N VAL A 371 10.53 8.93 -8.82
CA VAL A 371 10.91 7.60 -9.28
C VAL A 371 10.53 7.37 -10.74
N ASP A 372 11.28 6.51 -11.42
CA ASP A 372 10.79 5.90 -12.67
C ASP A 372 9.67 4.93 -12.32
N VAL A 373 8.44 5.29 -12.70
CA VAL A 373 7.22 4.54 -12.33
C VAL A 373 7.29 3.10 -12.83
N MET A 374 7.74 2.89 -14.07
CA MET A 374 7.78 1.56 -14.67
C MET A 374 8.89 0.70 -14.08
N ALA A 375 10.08 1.27 -13.89
CA ALA A 375 11.20 0.57 -13.26
C ALA A 375 10.88 0.22 -11.81
N SER A 376 10.30 1.15 -11.03
CA SER A 376 9.92 0.94 -9.63
C SER A 376 8.80 -0.09 -9.48
N THR A 377 7.77 -0.04 -10.35
CA THR A 377 6.71 -1.06 -10.36
C THR A 377 7.27 -2.44 -10.67
N ARG A 378 8.21 -2.53 -11.61
CA ARG A 378 8.87 -3.78 -11.97
C ARG A 378 9.75 -4.29 -10.83
N ALA A 379 10.46 -3.40 -10.14
CA ALA A 379 11.30 -3.72 -8.99
C ALA A 379 10.50 -4.27 -7.79
N VAL A 380 9.25 -3.85 -7.61
CA VAL A 380 8.33 -4.42 -6.61
C VAL A 380 7.65 -5.69 -7.13
N GLY A 381 7.08 -5.64 -8.34
CA GLY A 381 6.20 -6.69 -8.85
C GLY A 381 6.93 -7.97 -9.25
N HIS A 382 8.14 -7.87 -9.79
CA HIS A 382 8.89 -9.03 -10.27
C HIS A 382 9.38 -9.95 -9.12
N PRO A 383 10.06 -9.42 -8.07
CA PRO A 383 10.43 -10.24 -6.92
C PRO A 383 9.22 -10.83 -6.19
N MET A 384 8.12 -10.05 -6.09
CA MET A 384 6.86 -10.52 -5.49
C MET A 384 6.29 -11.71 -6.26
N ALA A 385 6.19 -11.63 -7.58
CA ALA A 385 5.68 -12.75 -8.39
C ALA A 385 6.53 -14.01 -8.19
N TRP A 386 7.86 -13.89 -8.16
CA TRP A 386 8.77 -14.99 -7.88
C TRP A 386 8.64 -15.51 -6.44
N GLY A 387 8.56 -14.64 -5.45
CA GLY A 387 8.39 -15.02 -4.03
C GLY A 387 7.11 -15.83 -3.81
N LEU A 388 5.99 -15.38 -4.37
CA LEU A 388 4.72 -16.10 -4.31
C LEU A 388 4.75 -17.42 -5.09
N ALA A 389 5.42 -17.47 -6.26
CA ALA A 389 5.60 -18.70 -7.03
C ALA A 389 6.44 -19.72 -6.27
N VAL A 390 7.53 -19.29 -5.63
CA VAL A 390 8.38 -20.15 -4.78
C VAL A 390 7.58 -20.67 -3.58
N ALA A 391 6.77 -19.83 -2.91
CA ALA A 391 5.89 -20.24 -1.83
C ALA A 391 4.91 -21.33 -2.27
N TRP A 392 4.32 -21.17 -3.45
CA TRP A 392 3.42 -22.17 -4.03
C TRP A 392 4.15 -23.49 -4.35
N LEU A 393 5.34 -23.44 -4.96
CA LEU A 393 6.15 -24.61 -5.24
C LEU A 393 6.54 -25.35 -3.96
N ILE A 394 6.96 -24.63 -2.92
CA ILE A 394 7.27 -25.23 -1.59
C ILE A 394 6.05 -25.95 -1.04
N ALA A 395 4.86 -25.38 -1.15
CA ALA A 395 3.63 -26.02 -0.69
C ALA A 395 3.28 -27.28 -1.49
N ILE A 396 3.48 -27.27 -2.82
CA ILE A 396 3.28 -28.47 -3.67
C ILE A 396 4.28 -29.55 -3.31
N VAL A 397 5.56 -29.23 -3.28
CA VAL A 397 6.63 -30.20 -2.95
C VAL A 397 6.42 -30.76 -1.55
N GLY A 398 6.08 -29.91 -0.57
CA GLY A 398 5.78 -30.35 0.79
C GLY A 398 4.59 -31.32 0.85
N THR A 399 3.51 -31.04 0.12
CA THR A 399 2.35 -31.93 0.05
C THR A 399 2.66 -33.25 -0.67
N ALA A 400 3.46 -33.20 -1.74
CA ALA A 400 3.88 -34.40 -2.49
C ALA A 400 4.79 -35.29 -1.62
N LEU A 401 5.73 -34.72 -0.85
CA LEU A 401 6.57 -35.45 0.09
C LEU A 401 5.75 -36.15 1.18
N VAL A 402 4.79 -35.43 1.79
CA VAL A 402 3.90 -36.02 2.83
C VAL A 402 3.08 -37.18 2.24
N PHE A 403 2.60 -37.03 1.01
CA PHE A 403 1.88 -38.10 0.31
C PHE A 403 2.77 -39.32 0.06
N SER A 404 3.98 -39.11 -0.49
CA SER A 404 4.93 -40.18 -0.81
C SER A 404 5.36 -40.95 0.42
N ILE A 405 5.68 -40.24 1.51
CA ILE A 405 6.06 -40.88 2.80
C ILE A 405 4.85 -41.67 3.34
N GLY A 406 3.63 -41.12 3.29
CA GLY A 406 2.42 -41.83 3.71
C GLY A 406 2.19 -43.12 2.94
N TRP A 407 2.32 -43.07 1.62
CA TRP A 407 2.17 -44.21 0.73
C TRP A 407 3.24 -45.32 0.99
N ILE A 408 4.51 -44.95 1.20
CA ILE A 408 5.59 -45.89 1.54
C ILE A 408 5.28 -46.59 2.87
N ILE A 409 4.86 -45.85 3.91
CA ILE A 409 4.53 -46.40 5.21
C ILE A 409 3.37 -47.39 5.11
N GLU A 410 2.33 -47.10 4.35
CA GLU A 410 1.19 -48.01 4.14
C GLU A 410 1.61 -49.27 3.40
N ARG A 411 2.48 -49.14 2.39
CA ARG A 411 2.98 -50.28 1.63
C ARG A 411 3.88 -51.22 2.47
N VAL A 412 4.73 -50.61 3.31
CA VAL A 412 5.56 -51.40 4.26
C VAL A 412 4.69 -52.09 5.32
N LYS A 413 3.64 -51.46 5.81
CA LYS A 413 2.67 -52.10 6.73
C LYS A 413 1.96 -53.27 6.06
N ALA A 414 1.45 -53.09 4.84
CA ALA A 414 0.77 -54.11 4.08
C ALA A 414 1.66 -55.33 3.83
N SER A 415 2.92 -55.16 3.44
CA SER A 415 3.88 -56.26 3.25
C SER A 415 4.18 -56.99 4.56
N ARG A 416 4.26 -56.29 5.69
CA ARG A 416 4.47 -56.94 7.02
C ARG A 416 3.24 -57.75 7.47
N THR A 417 2.00 -57.30 7.11
CA THR A 417 0.77 -58.02 7.45
C THR A 417 0.66 -59.29 6.61
N THR A 418 0.97 -59.23 5.32
CA THR A 418 1.02 -60.41 4.43
C THR A 418 2.03 -61.43 4.88
N SER A 419 3.25 -61.00 5.29
CA SER A 419 4.29 -61.87 5.83
C SER A 419 3.89 -62.53 7.16
N ARG A 420 3.06 -61.89 8.00
CA ARG A 420 2.55 -62.49 9.25
C ARG A 420 1.44 -63.52 8.99
N GLN A 421 0.65 -63.39 7.96
CA GLN A 421 -0.39 -64.36 7.61
C GLN A 421 0.21 -65.62 6.95
N THR A 422 1.35 -65.53 6.26
CA THR A 422 2.04 -66.68 5.66
C THR A 422 2.88 -67.48 6.66
N VAL A 423 3.14 -66.97 7.87
CA VAL A 423 3.96 -67.66 8.90
C VAL A 423 3.12 -68.47 9.90
N ASN A 424 1.76 -68.52 9.79
CA ASN A 424 0.96 -69.33 10.69
C ASN A 424 0.13 -70.44 9.97
N PRO A 425 0.78 -71.42 9.31
CA PRO A 425 0.08 -72.60 8.73
C PRO A 425 -0.20 -73.70 9.76
N ARG A 426 0.12 -73.52 11.07
CA ARG A 426 0.02 -74.59 12.07
C ARG A 426 -1.30 -74.62 12.86
N GLN A 427 -2.15 -73.62 12.76
CA GLN A 427 -3.43 -73.64 13.50
C GLN A 427 -4.61 -74.27 12.75
N THR A 428 -4.57 -74.31 11.42
CA THR A 428 -5.63 -74.93 10.62
C THR A 428 -5.56 -76.45 10.54
N ARG A 429 -4.46 -77.04 11.02
CA ARG A 429 -4.28 -78.50 10.99
C ARG A 429 -4.68 -79.21 12.29
N SER A 430 -4.90 -78.52 13.38
CA SER A 430 -5.38 -79.06 14.65
C SER A 430 -6.90 -79.16 14.70
N ASP A 431 -7.64 -78.32 13.97
CA ASP A 431 -9.12 -78.33 14.01
C ASP A 431 -9.71 -79.38 13.06
N VAL A 432 -9.02 -79.74 11.99
CA VAL A 432 -9.43 -80.84 11.06
C VAL A 432 -9.23 -82.22 11.70
N ASN A 433 -8.24 -82.44 12.55
CA ASN A 433 -7.99 -83.72 13.22
C ASN A 433 -8.93 -83.95 14.43
N VAL A 434 -9.56 -82.95 14.98
CA VAL A 434 -10.56 -83.12 16.09
C VAL A 434 -11.94 -83.51 15.56
N GLN A 435 -12.30 -83.02 14.38
CA GLN A 435 -13.62 -83.39 13.74
C GLN A 435 -13.62 -84.83 13.17
N GLN A 436 -12.48 -85.36 12.63
CA GLN A 436 -12.38 -86.71 12.14
C GLN A 436 -12.35 -87.76 13.28
N SER A 437 -12.03 -87.37 14.51
CA SER A 437 -12.02 -88.31 15.66
C SER A 437 -13.40 -88.43 16.36
N GLN A 438 -14.36 -87.59 16.03
CA GLN A 438 -15.71 -87.65 16.58
C GLN A 438 -16.67 -88.43 15.66
N GLU A 439 -16.46 -88.48 14.34
CA GLU A 439 -17.24 -89.27 13.41
C GLU A 439 -16.95 -90.80 13.37
N SER A 440 -15.90 -91.24 14.06
CA SER A 440 -15.52 -92.66 14.14
C SER A 440 -16.01 -93.32 15.41
N LYS A 441 -16.93 -92.74 16.18
CA LYS A 441 -17.52 -93.28 17.43
C LYS A 441 -19.04 -93.20 17.51
N GLU A 442 -19.77 -93.15 16.37
CA GLU A 442 -21.16 -93.49 16.26
C GLU A 442 -21.34 -94.75 15.38
#